data_579bde6147f63b2f8c2b1ec35c04fd0b
#
_entry.id   579bde6147f63b2f8c2b1ec35c04fd0b
#
_cell.length_a   1.000
_cell.length_b   1.000
_cell.length_c   1.000
_cell.angle_alpha   90.00
_cell.angle_beta   90.00
_cell.angle_gamma   90.00
#
_symmetry.space_group_name_H-M   'P 1'
#
loop_
_entity.id
_entity.type
_entity.pdbx_description
1 polymer ?
#
loop_
_entity_poly.entity_id
_entity_poly.type
_entity_poly.pdbx_seq_one_letter_code
_entity_poly.pdbx_strand_id
1 'polypeptide(L)'
;MPLKKLKIEVNNAVFSLPYHVAQEEGFFRDEGLDVELIPAGSGRDRDREVPDQPIEDHRAVKSYGWHEGIERGEFCMYRPCEWGQIRRTQDSREGARVISKRAAIATQAIVVRGDSPYDVPADLHNVLVGVNMHAGSHYVTLALLEGSLARHEIRPGHVGGPMQRLRFLEAGKLGAAALMEPWITVAVKRGHKIICEAFYEGAEVGVPSLDPEGYASVDRAIRRSVDSINRGIEPYLKYMIREVPREIAELRERDFYLGRFRYVYPRPYTAEEYERIYTWMVGWDLLSPESRFEVIVDPSRVRV
;
A
#
# COMPACT_ATOMS: atom_id res chain seq x y z
N MET A 1 -28.27 -21.16 1.95
CA MET A 1 -27.23 -21.73 1.05
C MET A 1 -25.90 -21.75 1.79
N PRO A 2 -24.97 -22.67 1.51
CA PRO A 2 -23.63 -22.60 2.10
C PRO A 2 -22.93 -21.30 1.67
N LEU A 3 -22.20 -20.66 2.59
CA LEU A 3 -21.42 -19.46 2.29
C LEU A 3 -20.29 -19.79 1.33
N LYS A 4 -20.00 -18.88 0.40
CA LYS A 4 -18.84 -19.00 -0.51
C LYS A 4 -17.57 -18.65 0.26
N LYS A 5 -16.61 -19.59 0.30
CA LYS A 5 -15.33 -19.39 0.98
C LYS A 5 -14.36 -18.61 0.11
N LEU A 6 -13.78 -17.55 0.65
CA LEU A 6 -12.74 -16.76 0.01
C LEU A 6 -11.59 -16.50 0.99
N LYS A 7 -10.37 -16.52 0.49
CA LYS A 7 -9.17 -16.08 1.20
C LYS A 7 -8.69 -14.78 0.59
N ILE A 8 -8.62 -13.74 1.40
CA ILE A 8 -8.26 -12.39 0.97
C ILE A 8 -7.09 -11.91 1.81
N GLU A 9 -6.00 -11.52 1.16
CA GLU A 9 -4.84 -10.97 1.86
C GLU A 9 -5.18 -9.62 2.48
N VAL A 10 -4.68 -9.38 3.68
CA VAL A 10 -4.69 -8.06 4.34
C VAL A 10 -3.27 -7.67 4.73
N ASN A 11 -2.93 -6.42 4.45
CA ASN A 11 -1.64 -5.82 4.76
C ASN A 11 -1.79 -4.70 5.82
N ASN A 12 -1.03 -3.60 5.68
CA ASN A 12 -1.13 -2.49 6.63
C ASN A 12 -2.58 -2.03 6.84
N ALA A 13 -2.92 -1.74 8.07
CA ALA A 13 -4.29 -1.45 8.49
C ALA A 13 -4.93 -0.30 7.70
N VAL A 14 -4.16 0.74 7.35
CA VAL A 14 -4.66 1.88 6.57
C VAL A 14 -5.22 1.45 5.20
N PHE A 15 -4.67 0.41 4.58
CA PHE A 15 -5.15 -0.08 3.28
C PHE A 15 -6.26 -1.11 3.42
N SER A 16 -6.21 -1.89 4.50
CA SER A 16 -7.09 -3.05 4.71
C SER A 16 -8.26 -2.75 5.63
N LEU A 17 -8.39 -1.51 6.15
CA LEU A 17 -9.45 -1.15 7.09
C LEU A 17 -10.85 -1.52 6.59
N PRO A 18 -11.26 -1.27 5.33
CA PRO A 18 -12.58 -1.67 4.85
C PRO A 18 -12.84 -3.18 4.96
N TYR A 19 -11.79 -3.99 4.82
CA TYR A 19 -11.91 -5.46 4.93
C TYR A 19 -12.05 -5.91 6.40
N HIS A 20 -11.30 -5.28 7.30
CA HIS A 20 -11.45 -5.52 8.73
C HIS A 20 -12.85 -5.12 9.23
N VAL A 21 -13.36 -3.98 8.76
CA VAL A 21 -14.70 -3.51 9.10
C VAL A 21 -15.77 -4.44 8.51
N ALA A 22 -15.63 -4.87 7.25
CA ALA A 22 -16.57 -5.83 6.65
C ALA A 22 -16.63 -7.14 7.42
N GLN A 23 -15.51 -7.60 7.94
CA GLN A 23 -15.43 -8.80 8.77
C GLN A 23 -16.08 -8.59 10.15
N GLU A 24 -15.76 -7.47 10.81
CA GLU A 24 -16.25 -7.14 12.15
C GLU A 24 -17.76 -6.91 12.18
N GLU A 25 -18.27 -6.14 11.20
CA GLU A 25 -19.69 -5.78 11.09
C GLU A 25 -20.53 -6.89 10.44
N GLY A 26 -19.92 -7.99 10.00
CA GLY A 26 -20.62 -9.13 9.40
C GLY A 26 -21.03 -8.92 7.94
N PHE A 27 -20.60 -7.85 7.28
CA PHE A 27 -21.03 -7.51 5.91
C PHE A 27 -20.66 -8.57 4.89
N PHE A 28 -19.56 -9.29 5.05
CA PHE A 28 -19.23 -10.43 4.19
C PHE A 28 -20.28 -11.55 4.30
N ARG A 29 -20.71 -11.87 5.52
CA ARG A 29 -21.73 -12.92 5.73
C ARG A 29 -23.08 -12.53 5.16
N ASP A 30 -23.46 -11.28 5.28
CA ASP A 30 -24.69 -10.75 4.70
C ASP A 30 -24.70 -10.89 3.17
N GLU A 31 -23.52 -10.82 2.54
CA GLU A 31 -23.32 -11.01 1.10
C GLU A 31 -23.08 -12.49 0.70
N GLY A 32 -23.31 -13.41 1.61
CA GLY A 32 -23.16 -14.84 1.35
C GLY A 32 -21.72 -15.35 1.33
N LEU A 33 -20.77 -14.60 1.92
CA LEU A 33 -19.34 -14.91 1.92
C LEU A 33 -18.85 -15.37 3.30
N ASP A 34 -18.01 -16.39 3.31
CA ASP A 34 -17.16 -16.81 4.43
C ASP A 34 -15.72 -16.40 4.07
N VAL A 35 -15.29 -15.22 4.56
CA VAL A 35 -13.99 -14.63 4.22
C VAL A 35 -12.97 -14.90 5.30
N GLU A 36 -11.87 -15.52 4.92
CA GLU A 36 -10.67 -15.63 5.74
C GLU A 36 -9.70 -14.51 5.36
N LEU A 37 -9.41 -13.59 6.29
CA LEU A 37 -8.43 -12.53 6.09
C LEU A 37 -7.03 -13.08 6.41
N ILE A 38 -6.17 -13.14 5.40
CA ILE A 38 -4.81 -13.68 5.48
C ILE A 38 -3.84 -12.52 5.70
N PRO A 39 -3.18 -12.40 6.87
CA PRO A 39 -2.18 -11.36 7.08
C PRO A 39 -1.03 -11.47 6.10
N ALA A 40 -0.66 -10.36 5.49
CA ALA A 40 0.51 -10.27 4.62
C ALA A 40 1.78 -10.76 5.33
N GLY A 41 2.59 -11.55 4.63
CA GLY A 41 3.78 -12.15 5.21
C GLY A 41 3.50 -13.21 6.29
N SER A 42 2.28 -13.77 6.35
CA SER A 42 1.97 -14.93 7.21
C SER A 42 2.65 -16.22 6.73
N GLY A 43 3.15 -16.24 5.48
CA GLY A 43 3.97 -17.31 4.93
C GLY A 43 5.48 -17.13 5.19
N ARG A 44 6.32 -17.85 4.44
CA ARG A 44 7.80 -17.87 4.57
C ARG A 44 8.50 -16.52 4.36
N ASP A 45 7.77 -15.48 3.93
CA ASP A 45 8.32 -14.13 3.67
C ASP A 45 8.58 -13.27 4.92
N ARG A 46 8.22 -13.75 6.13
CA ARG A 46 8.58 -13.04 7.37
C ARG A 46 10.09 -12.97 7.60
N ASP A 47 10.83 -13.90 7.02
CA ASP A 47 12.28 -14.04 7.17
C ASP A 47 13.07 -13.35 6.04
N ARG A 48 12.43 -12.46 5.25
CA ARG A 48 13.20 -11.59 4.35
C ARG A 48 14.13 -10.75 5.22
N GLU A 49 15.40 -11.07 5.12
CA GLU A 49 16.46 -10.31 5.79
C GLU A 49 16.28 -8.83 5.47
N VAL A 50 15.98 -8.07 6.52
CA VAL A 50 16.08 -6.63 6.44
C VAL A 50 17.54 -6.33 6.15
N PRO A 51 17.87 -5.62 5.08
CA PRO A 51 19.27 -5.37 4.76
C PRO A 51 19.92 -4.55 5.88
N ASP A 52 21.15 -4.90 6.25
CA ASP A 52 21.92 -4.14 7.25
C ASP A 52 22.23 -2.72 6.80
N GLN A 53 22.29 -2.51 5.49
CA GLN A 53 22.50 -1.23 4.82
C GLN A 53 21.43 -1.03 3.74
N PRO A 54 21.03 0.22 3.46
CA PRO A 54 20.09 0.53 2.39
C PRO A 54 20.60 0.06 1.01
N ILE A 55 19.74 -0.58 0.22
CA ILE A 55 20.04 -0.99 -1.15
C ILE A 55 19.49 0.07 -2.10
N GLU A 56 20.35 0.75 -2.87
CA GLU A 56 19.93 1.83 -3.79
C GLU A 56 19.55 1.33 -5.18
N ASP A 57 20.15 0.22 -5.64
CA ASP A 57 19.76 -0.36 -6.93
C ASP A 57 18.44 -1.12 -6.82
N HIS A 58 17.37 -0.55 -7.39
CA HIS A 58 16.05 -1.17 -7.38
C HIS A 58 16.01 -2.52 -8.12
N ARG A 59 16.95 -2.77 -9.05
CA ARG A 59 17.05 -4.04 -9.80
C ARG A 59 17.58 -5.17 -8.92
N ALA A 60 18.31 -4.85 -7.86
CA ALA A 60 18.81 -5.82 -6.89
C ALA A 60 17.71 -6.28 -5.92
N VAL A 61 16.54 -5.63 -5.89
CA VAL A 61 15.44 -5.93 -4.98
C VAL A 61 14.31 -6.65 -5.73
N LYS A 62 13.96 -7.84 -5.28
CA LYS A 62 12.80 -8.56 -5.85
C LYS A 62 11.49 -7.86 -5.47
N SER A 63 10.60 -7.66 -6.44
CA SER A 63 9.29 -7.00 -6.23
C SER A 63 8.19 -7.94 -5.72
N TYR A 64 8.48 -9.17 -5.35
CA TYR A 64 7.55 -10.30 -5.45
C TYR A 64 6.87 -10.80 -4.19
N GLY A 65 7.23 -10.36 -2.97
CA GLY A 65 6.75 -10.99 -1.74
C GLY A 65 5.24 -11.24 -1.66
N TRP A 66 4.47 -10.29 -2.11
CA TRP A 66 3.00 -10.33 -2.07
C TRP A 66 2.39 -11.15 -3.20
N HIS A 67 2.99 -11.09 -4.37
CA HIS A 67 2.52 -11.78 -5.56
C HIS A 67 2.74 -13.29 -5.46
N GLU A 68 3.80 -13.71 -4.79
CA GLU A 68 4.09 -15.12 -4.55
C GLU A 68 2.98 -15.86 -3.80
N GLY A 69 2.27 -15.19 -2.87
CA GLY A 69 1.13 -15.78 -2.19
C GLY A 69 -0.05 -16.08 -3.13
N ILE A 70 -0.33 -15.16 -4.05
CA ILE A 70 -1.34 -15.38 -5.11
C ILE A 70 -0.91 -16.51 -6.05
N GLU A 71 0.35 -16.54 -6.48
CA GLU A 71 0.92 -17.57 -7.33
C GLU A 71 0.89 -18.97 -6.69
N ARG A 72 0.96 -19.03 -5.35
CA ARG A 72 0.80 -20.28 -4.58
C ARG A 72 -0.64 -20.62 -4.23
N GLY A 73 -1.62 -19.79 -4.63
CA GLY A 73 -3.03 -20.00 -4.30
C GLY A 73 -3.37 -19.80 -2.82
N GLU A 74 -2.54 -19.10 -2.06
CA GLU A 74 -2.78 -18.83 -0.63
C GLU A 74 -3.98 -17.91 -0.41
N PHE A 75 -4.22 -17.01 -1.35
CA PHE A 75 -5.37 -16.11 -1.38
C PHE A 75 -5.76 -15.76 -2.83
N CYS A 76 -7.00 -15.35 -3.03
CA CYS A 76 -7.55 -15.04 -4.35
C CYS A 76 -7.52 -13.56 -4.70
N MET A 77 -7.19 -12.69 -3.74
CA MET A 77 -7.25 -11.24 -3.89
C MET A 77 -6.29 -10.55 -2.93
N TYR A 78 -5.65 -9.46 -3.36
CA TYR A 78 -4.81 -8.60 -2.53
C TYR A 78 -4.79 -7.15 -3.03
N ARG A 79 -4.26 -6.19 -2.22
CA ARG A 79 -4.38 -4.75 -2.48
C ARG A 79 -3.24 -3.87 -1.95
N PRO A 80 -2.10 -3.74 -2.59
CA PRO A 80 -1.14 -2.67 -2.26
C PRO A 80 -1.37 -1.38 -3.08
N CYS A 81 -0.27 -0.70 -3.45
CA CYS A 81 -0.31 0.49 -4.31
C CYS A 81 -0.56 0.13 -5.77
N GLU A 82 -1.10 1.06 -6.57
CA GLU A 82 -1.41 0.78 -7.98
C GLU A 82 -0.15 0.51 -8.83
N TRP A 83 0.92 1.30 -8.68
CA TRP A 83 2.16 1.07 -9.42
C TRP A 83 2.73 -0.33 -9.21
N GLY A 84 2.86 -0.76 -7.96
CA GLY A 84 3.35 -2.09 -7.63
C GLY A 84 2.43 -3.20 -8.14
N GLN A 85 1.12 -2.95 -8.23
CA GLN A 85 0.17 -3.91 -8.80
C GLN A 85 0.38 -4.06 -10.30
N ILE A 86 0.47 -2.97 -11.03
CA ILE A 86 0.71 -2.97 -12.48
C ILE A 86 2.00 -3.72 -12.78
N ARG A 87 3.09 -3.41 -12.06
CA ARG A 87 4.37 -4.09 -12.22
C ARG A 87 4.28 -5.61 -11.98
N ARG A 88 3.68 -6.03 -10.87
CA ARG A 88 3.60 -7.45 -10.51
C ARG A 88 2.64 -8.21 -11.40
N THR A 89 1.54 -7.60 -11.82
CA THR A 89 0.57 -8.22 -12.71
C THR A 89 1.17 -8.47 -14.08
N GLN A 90 2.08 -7.60 -14.57
CA GLN A 90 2.84 -7.84 -15.79
C GLN A 90 3.63 -9.16 -15.72
N ASP A 91 4.16 -9.48 -14.55
CA ASP A 91 5.03 -10.65 -14.35
C ASP A 91 4.25 -11.87 -13.81
N SER A 92 2.90 -11.80 -13.72
CA SER A 92 2.07 -12.88 -13.16
C SER A 92 2.00 -14.10 -14.08
N ARG A 93 2.26 -15.26 -13.51
CA ARG A 93 2.13 -16.58 -14.18
C ARG A 93 0.72 -17.13 -14.08
N GLU A 94 0.04 -16.88 -12.97
CA GLU A 94 -1.32 -17.38 -12.68
C GLU A 94 -2.42 -16.49 -13.30
N GLY A 95 -2.05 -15.47 -14.09
CA GLY A 95 -2.99 -14.56 -14.75
C GLY A 95 -3.74 -13.66 -13.77
N ALA A 96 -3.19 -13.39 -12.58
CA ALA A 96 -3.73 -12.41 -11.67
C ALA A 96 -3.73 -11.02 -12.32
N ARG A 97 -4.84 -10.28 -12.20
CA ARG A 97 -5.06 -9.00 -12.88
C ARG A 97 -5.56 -7.93 -11.93
N VAL A 98 -5.26 -6.69 -12.26
CA VAL A 98 -5.91 -5.52 -11.65
C VAL A 98 -7.40 -5.55 -12.03
N ILE A 99 -8.28 -5.56 -11.03
CA ILE A 99 -9.73 -5.65 -11.23
C ILE A 99 -10.46 -4.35 -10.90
N SER A 100 -9.89 -3.52 -10.01
CA SER A 100 -10.50 -2.24 -9.63
C SER A 100 -9.48 -1.31 -8.95
N LYS A 101 -9.88 -0.08 -8.72
CA LYS A 101 -9.28 0.80 -7.71
C LYS A 101 -9.74 0.37 -6.32
N ARG A 102 -8.83 0.35 -5.35
CA ARG A 102 -9.15 -0.03 -3.96
C ARG A 102 -9.93 1.06 -3.22
N ALA A 103 -10.62 0.66 -2.17
CA ALA A 103 -11.42 1.56 -1.33
C ALA A 103 -10.60 2.53 -0.47
N ALA A 104 -9.32 2.30 -0.25
CA ALA A 104 -8.48 3.14 0.60
C ALA A 104 -7.55 4.04 -0.23
N ILE A 105 -7.66 5.35 -0.03
CA ILE A 105 -6.71 6.35 -0.51
C ILE A 105 -5.76 6.65 0.64
N ALA A 106 -4.52 6.19 0.53
CA ALA A 106 -3.56 6.31 1.62
C ALA A 106 -2.73 7.57 1.54
N THR A 107 -2.37 8.11 2.70
CA THR A 107 -1.33 9.14 2.81
C THR A 107 0.04 8.49 2.92
N GLN A 108 0.98 9.03 2.18
CA GLN A 108 2.40 8.75 2.30
C GLN A 108 3.12 10.07 2.59
N ALA A 109 3.97 10.08 3.60
CA ALA A 109 4.78 11.24 3.98
C ALA A 109 6.27 10.93 3.87
N ILE A 110 7.08 11.93 3.52
CA ILE A 110 8.52 11.91 3.70
C ILE A 110 8.83 12.63 5.01
N VAL A 111 9.44 11.88 5.92
CA VAL A 111 9.72 12.31 7.29
C VAL A 111 11.23 12.37 7.50
N VAL A 112 11.69 13.38 8.24
CA VAL A 112 13.07 13.56 8.67
C VAL A 112 13.15 13.67 10.18
N ARG A 113 14.32 13.50 10.76
CA ARG A 113 14.53 13.70 12.20
C ARG A 113 14.19 15.14 12.60
N GLY A 114 13.68 15.33 13.82
CA GLY A 114 13.32 16.64 14.34
C GLY A 114 14.48 17.64 14.39
N ASP A 115 15.70 17.15 14.61
CA ASP A 115 16.96 17.92 14.64
C ASP A 115 17.64 18.03 13.26
N SER A 116 17.01 17.53 12.20
CA SER A 116 17.54 17.59 10.83
C SER A 116 17.52 19.01 10.28
N PRO A 117 18.50 19.39 9.43
CA PRO A 117 18.53 20.69 8.76
C PRO A 117 17.53 20.79 7.58
N TYR A 118 16.83 19.71 7.25
CA TYR A 118 15.93 19.67 6.10
C TYR A 118 14.53 20.18 6.48
N ASP A 119 13.97 21.10 5.68
CA ASP A 119 12.64 21.71 5.94
C ASP A 119 11.72 21.70 4.71
N VAL A 120 12.26 21.56 3.50
CA VAL A 120 11.51 21.51 2.25
C VAL A 120 11.99 20.36 1.35
N PRO A 121 11.19 19.91 0.36
CA PRO A 121 11.59 18.81 -0.53
C PRO A 121 12.92 19.03 -1.25
N ALA A 122 13.24 20.28 -1.64
CA ALA A 122 14.50 20.62 -2.29
C ALA A 122 15.75 20.34 -1.44
N ASP A 123 15.64 20.38 -0.11
CA ASP A 123 16.75 20.06 0.81
C ASP A 123 17.16 18.58 0.75
N LEU A 124 16.30 17.74 0.17
CA LEU A 124 16.56 16.30 0.06
C LEU A 124 17.39 15.90 -1.16
N HIS A 125 18.01 16.85 -1.86
CA HIS A 125 18.90 16.55 -2.98
C HIS A 125 20.07 15.67 -2.52
N ASN A 126 20.26 14.52 -3.20
CA ASN A 126 21.26 13.49 -2.83
C ASN A 126 21.12 12.92 -1.41
N VAL A 127 20.03 13.19 -0.72
CA VAL A 127 19.71 12.59 0.58
C VAL A 127 19.10 11.21 0.39
N LEU A 128 19.62 10.21 1.13
CA LEU A 128 19.09 8.86 1.09
C LEU A 128 17.75 8.78 1.80
N VAL A 129 16.70 8.43 1.04
CA VAL A 129 15.32 8.29 1.53
C VAL A 129 14.95 6.82 1.67
N GLY A 130 14.68 6.37 2.88
CA GLY A 130 14.29 4.99 3.15
C GLY A 130 12.92 4.63 2.58
N VAL A 131 12.89 3.60 1.74
CA VAL A 131 11.68 3.09 1.08
C VAL A 131 11.60 1.57 1.17
N ASN A 132 10.47 1.00 0.76
CA ASN A 132 10.38 -0.38 0.30
C ASN A 132 10.33 -0.34 -1.22
N MET A 133 11.39 -0.77 -1.89
CA MET A 133 11.46 -0.80 -3.35
C MET A 133 10.29 -1.59 -3.95
N HIS A 134 9.79 -1.14 -5.09
CA HIS A 134 8.62 -1.70 -5.79
C HIS A 134 7.31 -1.71 -4.99
N ALA A 135 7.22 -0.87 -3.94
CA ALA A 135 6.01 -0.64 -3.16
C ALA A 135 5.64 0.85 -3.13
N GLY A 136 4.49 1.20 -2.56
CA GLY A 136 3.98 2.57 -2.54
C GLY A 136 4.97 3.61 -2.05
N SER A 137 5.75 3.29 -1.01
CA SER A 137 6.78 4.19 -0.50
C SER A 137 7.88 4.53 -1.51
N HIS A 138 8.24 3.61 -2.40
CA HIS A 138 9.20 3.88 -3.48
C HIS A 138 8.60 4.86 -4.50
N TYR A 139 7.48 4.49 -5.09
CA TYR A 139 6.85 5.25 -6.17
C TYR A 139 6.40 6.65 -5.71
N VAL A 140 5.77 6.75 -4.54
CA VAL A 140 5.33 8.04 -4.01
C VAL A 140 6.52 8.94 -3.66
N THR A 141 7.64 8.38 -3.18
CA THR A 141 8.87 9.16 -2.95
C THR A 141 9.38 9.78 -4.25
N LEU A 142 9.45 9.00 -5.34
CA LEU A 142 9.85 9.53 -6.64
C LEU A 142 8.89 10.63 -7.10
N ALA A 143 7.58 10.40 -7.05
CA ALA A 143 6.57 11.36 -7.48
C ALA A 143 6.53 12.65 -6.63
N LEU A 144 6.76 12.55 -5.32
CA LEU A 144 6.80 13.72 -4.43
C LEU A 144 8.03 14.59 -4.67
N LEU A 145 9.17 13.98 -4.99
CA LEU A 145 10.44 14.70 -5.10
C LEU A 145 10.75 15.19 -6.51
N GLU A 146 10.24 14.54 -7.57
CA GLU A 146 10.52 14.94 -8.97
C GLU A 146 9.98 16.34 -9.34
N GLY A 147 9.04 16.89 -8.54
CA GLY A 147 8.58 18.28 -8.67
C GLY A 147 9.56 19.34 -8.17
N SER A 148 10.57 18.92 -7.37
CA SER A 148 11.52 19.82 -6.71
C SER A 148 12.98 19.47 -6.98
N LEU A 149 13.26 18.25 -7.45
CA LEU A 149 14.59 17.69 -7.66
C LEU A 149 14.71 17.09 -9.05
N ALA A 150 15.90 17.12 -9.63
CA ALA A 150 16.22 16.34 -10.81
C ALA A 150 16.25 14.83 -10.46
N ARG A 151 15.91 13.98 -11.40
CA ARG A 151 15.79 12.51 -11.15
C ARG A 151 17.06 11.89 -10.55
N HIS A 152 18.23 12.31 -11.00
CA HIS A 152 19.52 11.81 -10.53
C HIS A 152 19.88 12.27 -9.12
N GLU A 153 19.17 13.26 -8.59
CA GLU A 153 19.35 13.77 -7.21
C GLU A 153 18.43 13.04 -6.21
N ILE A 154 17.45 12.28 -6.69
CA ILE A 154 16.51 11.52 -5.84
C ILE A 154 17.11 10.14 -5.55
N ARG A 155 17.44 9.87 -4.28
CA ARG A 155 18.11 8.65 -3.84
C ARG A 155 17.21 7.79 -2.93
N PRO A 156 16.33 6.95 -3.49
CA PRO A 156 15.60 5.97 -2.70
C PRO A 156 16.52 4.82 -2.27
N GLY A 157 16.43 4.39 -1.01
CA GLY A 157 17.17 3.23 -0.49
C GLY A 157 16.21 2.19 0.11
N HIS A 158 16.28 0.93 -0.34
CA HIS A 158 15.47 -0.14 0.20
C HIS A 158 15.93 -0.54 1.59
N VAL A 159 15.02 -0.47 2.56
CA VAL A 159 15.23 -0.94 3.94
C VAL A 159 14.00 -1.70 4.47
N GLY A 160 13.04 -2.01 3.62
CA GLY A 160 11.87 -2.80 3.98
C GLY A 160 10.69 -2.00 4.55
N GLY A 161 10.03 -2.55 5.58
CA GLY A 161 8.77 -2.03 6.13
C GLY A 161 8.88 -0.68 6.85
N PRO A 162 7.73 -0.03 7.16
CA PRO A 162 7.75 1.32 7.74
C PRO A 162 8.41 1.40 9.12
N MET A 163 8.25 0.37 9.95
CA MET A 163 8.94 0.28 11.23
C MET A 163 10.47 0.32 11.05
N GLN A 164 10.97 -0.45 10.09
CA GLN A 164 12.40 -0.51 9.83
C GLN A 164 12.93 0.81 9.26
N ARG A 165 12.17 1.46 8.37
CA ARG A 165 12.51 2.79 7.84
C ARG A 165 12.64 3.83 8.95
N LEU A 166 11.71 3.82 9.92
CA LEU A 166 11.77 4.71 11.07
C LEU A 166 13.00 4.41 11.96
N ARG A 167 13.29 3.14 12.24
CA ARG A 167 14.49 2.74 13.01
C ARG A 167 15.80 3.19 12.34
N PHE A 168 15.90 3.04 11.02
CA PHE A 168 17.08 3.49 10.26
C PHE A 168 17.23 5.00 10.25
N LEU A 169 16.10 5.75 10.16
CA LEU A 169 16.09 7.20 10.29
C LEU A 169 16.62 7.64 11.67
N GLU A 170 16.11 7.04 12.73
CA GLU A 170 16.50 7.36 14.12
C GLU A 170 17.96 6.98 14.41
N ALA A 171 18.43 5.90 13.80
CA ALA A 171 19.84 5.48 13.88
C ALA A 171 20.80 6.33 13.01
N GLY A 172 20.30 7.32 12.27
CA GLY A 172 21.11 8.16 11.37
C GLY A 172 21.61 7.43 10.12
N LYS A 173 21.10 6.24 9.81
CA LYS A 173 21.43 5.48 8.59
C LYS A 173 20.71 6.02 7.35
N LEU A 174 19.70 6.85 7.52
CA LEU A 174 18.91 7.53 6.50
C LEU A 174 18.80 9.01 6.84
N GLY A 175 18.78 9.87 5.81
CA GLY A 175 18.45 11.29 6.00
C GLY A 175 16.94 11.53 6.06
N ALA A 176 16.15 10.69 5.37
CA ALA A 176 14.69 10.75 5.37
C ALA A 176 14.07 9.35 5.27
N ALA A 177 12.79 9.22 5.62
CA ALA A 177 12.03 7.98 5.54
C ALA A 177 10.63 8.21 4.98
N ALA A 178 10.22 7.41 4.01
CA ALA A 178 8.85 7.41 3.50
C ALA A 178 7.95 6.57 4.41
N LEU A 179 6.96 7.17 5.03
CA LEU A 179 6.07 6.55 6.02
C LEU A 179 4.60 6.72 5.62
N MET A 180 3.76 5.81 6.10
CA MET A 180 2.30 5.85 6.04
C MET A 180 1.71 5.67 7.43
N GLU A 181 0.42 5.92 7.61
CA GLU A 181 -0.23 5.64 8.89
C GLU A 181 -0.22 4.12 9.21
N PRO A 182 -0.04 3.75 10.46
CA PRO A 182 0.10 4.59 11.68
C PRO A 182 1.51 5.15 11.94
N TRP A 183 2.48 4.86 11.10
CA TRP A 183 3.89 5.19 11.31
C TRP A 183 4.22 6.68 11.16
N ILE A 184 3.39 7.45 10.40
CA ILE A 184 3.47 8.91 10.39
C ILE A 184 3.13 9.44 11.78
N THR A 185 2.04 8.96 12.38
CA THR A 185 1.64 9.33 13.75
C THR A 185 2.73 8.99 14.77
N VAL A 186 3.37 7.81 14.68
CA VAL A 186 4.50 7.44 15.54
C VAL A 186 5.64 8.43 15.39
N ALA A 187 6.03 8.75 14.16
CA ALA A 187 7.15 9.66 13.88
C ALA A 187 6.89 11.07 14.43
N VAL A 188 5.70 11.62 14.18
CA VAL A 188 5.30 12.94 14.71
C VAL A 188 5.29 12.95 16.24
N LYS A 189 4.75 11.89 16.87
CA LYS A 189 4.74 11.75 18.33
C LYS A 189 6.15 11.70 18.95
N ARG A 190 7.15 11.25 18.17
CA ARG A 190 8.56 11.22 18.53
C ARG A 190 9.32 12.51 18.18
N GLY A 191 8.62 13.55 17.70
CA GLY A 191 9.18 14.86 17.39
C GLY A 191 9.87 14.93 16.03
N HIS A 192 9.62 13.99 15.12
CA HIS A 192 10.12 14.05 13.75
C HIS A 192 9.28 15.02 12.90
N LYS A 193 9.89 15.57 11.83
CA LYS A 193 9.27 16.55 10.93
C LYS A 193 8.77 15.86 9.65
N ILE A 194 7.59 16.25 9.18
CA ILE A 194 7.10 15.91 7.84
C ILE A 194 7.57 16.98 6.87
N ILE A 195 8.29 16.57 5.82
CA ILE A 195 8.76 17.46 4.75
C ILE A 195 7.66 17.66 3.70
N CYS A 196 7.04 16.58 3.28
CA CYS A 196 5.91 16.60 2.36
C CYS A 196 5.05 15.35 2.55
N GLU A 197 3.79 15.45 2.16
CA GLU A 197 2.86 14.32 2.15
C GLU A 197 1.91 14.40 0.96
N ALA A 198 1.47 13.26 0.45
CA ALA A 198 0.46 13.17 -0.58
C ALA A 198 -0.43 11.95 -0.38
N PHE A 199 -1.65 12.07 -0.91
CA PHE A 199 -2.54 10.93 -1.07
C PHE A 199 -2.19 10.15 -2.33
N TYR A 200 -2.32 8.83 -2.27
CA TYR A 200 -2.18 7.99 -3.44
C TYR A 200 -3.20 6.85 -3.44
N GLU A 201 -3.61 6.51 -4.63
CA GLU A 201 -4.57 5.42 -4.84
C GLU A 201 -3.87 4.06 -4.90
N GLY A 202 -4.65 3.03 -4.76
CA GLY A 202 -4.20 1.66 -4.95
C GLY A 202 -5.15 0.91 -5.86
N ALA A 203 -4.79 -0.32 -6.17
CA ALA A 203 -5.61 -1.20 -6.97
C ALA A 203 -5.85 -2.52 -6.24
N GLU A 204 -6.94 -3.18 -6.60
CA GLU A 204 -7.23 -4.56 -6.21
C GLU A 204 -6.75 -5.50 -7.30
N VAL A 205 -6.10 -6.58 -6.92
CA VAL A 205 -5.72 -7.67 -7.84
C VAL A 205 -6.49 -8.93 -7.46
N GLY A 206 -7.03 -9.59 -8.45
CA GLY A 206 -7.72 -10.87 -8.28
C GLY A 206 -7.22 -11.93 -9.26
N VAL A 207 -7.31 -13.18 -8.84
CA VAL A 207 -7.01 -14.34 -9.71
C VAL A 207 -8.21 -14.69 -10.60
N PRO A 208 -8.02 -15.41 -11.71
CA PRO A 208 -9.12 -15.81 -12.59
C PRO A 208 -10.22 -16.63 -11.89
N SER A 209 -9.87 -17.42 -10.87
CA SER A 209 -10.83 -18.21 -10.09
C SER A 209 -11.76 -17.39 -9.19
N LEU A 210 -11.44 -16.14 -8.92
CA LEU A 210 -12.39 -15.20 -8.30
C LEU A 210 -13.40 -14.76 -9.35
N ASP A 211 -14.56 -15.40 -9.40
CA ASP A 211 -15.58 -15.11 -10.40
C ASP A 211 -16.21 -13.71 -10.20
N PRO A 212 -16.86 -13.14 -11.24
CA PRO A 212 -17.45 -11.81 -11.17
C PRO A 212 -18.53 -11.65 -10.07
N GLU A 213 -19.30 -12.70 -9.76
CA GLU A 213 -20.32 -12.65 -8.71
C GLU A 213 -19.68 -12.62 -7.32
N GLY A 214 -18.65 -13.44 -7.08
CA GLY A 214 -17.87 -13.41 -5.84
C GLY A 214 -17.22 -12.06 -5.61
N TYR A 215 -16.65 -11.45 -6.66
CA TYR A 215 -16.11 -10.09 -6.53
C TYR A 215 -17.21 -9.06 -6.27
N ALA A 216 -18.36 -9.14 -6.95
CA ALA A 216 -19.48 -8.22 -6.72
C ALA A 216 -19.99 -8.28 -5.27
N SER A 217 -20.03 -9.48 -4.66
CA SER A 217 -20.37 -9.64 -3.24
C SER A 217 -19.34 -8.99 -2.33
N VAL A 218 -18.04 -9.16 -2.63
CA VAL A 218 -16.96 -8.46 -1.90
C VAL A 218 -17.13 -6.94 -2.04
N ASP A 219 -17.33 -6.43 -3.26
CA ASP A 219 -17.49 -4.99 -3.53
C ASP A 219 -18.66 -4.39 -2.72
N ARG A 220 -19.82 -5.05 -2.67
CA ARG A 220 -20.96 -4.58 -1.86
C ARG A 220 -20.63 -4.54 -0.36
N ALA A 221 -19.96 -5.56 0.16
CA ALA A 221 -19.53 -5.57 1.56
C ALA A 221 -18.54 -4.44 1.86
N ILE A 222 -17.59 -4.19 0.95
CA ILE A 222 -16.59 -3.11 1.10
C ILE A 222 -17.26 -1.73 1.01
N ARG A 223 -18.22 -1.50 0.14
CA ARG A 223 -19.00 -0.24 0.07
C ARG A 223 -19.71 0.06 1.38
N ARG A 224 -20.36 -0.94 1.99
CA ARG A 224 -20.98 -0.80 3.32
C ARG A 224 -19.94 -0.45 4.39
N SER A 225 -18.75 -1.04 4.33
CA SER A 225 -17.63 -0.71 5.24
C SER A 225 -17.18 0.72 5.06
N VAL A 226 -17.06 1.19 3.82
CA VAL A 226 -16.73 2.60 3.52
C VAL A 226 -17.75 3.55 4.13
N ASP A 227 -19.04 3.23 4.02
CA ASP A 227 -20.10 4.02 4.64
C ASP A 227 -19.97 4.06 6.17
N SER A 228 -19.66 2.92 6.80
CA SER A 228 -19.45 2.85 8.25
C SER A 228 -18.24 3.66 8.69
N ILE A 229 -17.12 3.53 7.99
CA ILE A 229 -15.88 4.28 8.28
C ILE A 229 -16.10 5.80 8.09
N ASN A 230 -16.79 6.21 7.04
CA ASN A 230 -17.03 7.62 6.74
C ASN A 230 -18.06 8.28 7.68
N ARG A 231 -18.92 7.49 8.36
CA ARG A 231 -19.77 7.99 9.44
C ARG A 231 -18.99 8.29 10.72
N GLY A 232 -17.90 7.56 10.98
CA GLY A 232 -17.00 7.74 12.11
C GLY A 232 -15.93 6.67 12.10
N ILE A 233 -14.68 7.09 11.92
CA ILE A 233 -13.53 6.18 11.84
C ILE A 233 -13.03 5.74 13.22
N GLU A 234 -13.33 6.51 14.27
CA GLU A 234 -12.76 6.36 15.60
C GLU A 234 -12.87 4.92 16.16
N PRO A 235 -14.02 4.22 16.06
CA PRO A 235 -14.15 2.84 16.56
C PRO A 235 -13.19 1.85 15.88
N TYR A 236 -12.72 2.19 14.68
CA TYR A 236 -11.88 1.34 13.84
C TYR A 236 -10.39 1.69 13.92
N LEU A 237 -9.99 2.81 14.56
CA LEU A 237 -8.59 3.17 14.77
C LEU A 237 -7.83 2.13 15.59
N LYS A 238 -8.53 1.27 16.31
CA LYS A 238 -7.95 0.11 17.01
C LYS A 238 -7.09 -0.78 16.10
N TYR A 239 -7.41 -0.88 14.80
CA TYR A 239 -6.62 -1.65 13.84
C TYR A 239 -5.27 -0.98 13.55
N MET A 240 -5.24 0.37 13.45
CA MET A 240 -4.00 1.15 13.34
C MET A 240 -3.15 1.05 14.61
N ILE A 241 -3.78 1.15 15.78
CA ILE A 241 -3.11 1.06 17.08
C ILE A 241 -2.44 -0.32 17.24
N ARG A 242 -3.12 -1.40 16.87
CA ARG A 242 -2.61 -2.78 16.99
C ARG A 242 -1.45 -3.09 16.04
N GLU A 243 -1.32 -2.34 14.93
CA GLU A 243 -0.20 -2.51 13.99
C GLU A 243 1.13 -2.08 14.61
N VAL A 244 1.11 -1.15 15.56
CA VAL A 244 2.32 -0.64 16.21
C VAL A 244 2.59 -1.42 17.50
N PRO A 245 3.72 -2.12 17.61
CA PRO A 245 4.12 -2.76 18.87
C PRO A 245 4.21 -1.73 20.01
N ARG A 246 3.69 -2.07 21.19
CA ARG A 246 3.64 -1.14 22.33
C ARG A 246 5.01 -0.66 22.79
N GLU A 247 6.03 -1.50 22.63
CA GLU A 247 7.42 -1.14 22.92
C GLU A 247 8.00 -0.09 21.97
N ILE A 248 7.36 0.10 20.78
CA ILE A 248 7.72 1.14 19.83
C ILE A 248 7.00 2.45 20.19
N ALA A 249 5.67 2.38 20.34
CA ALA A 249 4.88 3.54 20.76
C ALA A 249 3.54 3.11 21.33
N GLU A 250 3.10 3.77 22.42
CA GLU A 250 1.74 3.67 22.89
C GLU A 250 0.88 4.70 22.18
N LEU A 251 0.07 4.22 21.20
CA LEU A 251 -0.86 5.06 20.47
C LEU A 251 -2.26 5.03 21.07
N ARG A 252 -2.96 6.16 20.96
CA ARG A 252 -4.37 6.33 21.31
C ARG A 252 -5.10 6.97 20.13
N GLU A 253 -6.42 6.84 20.07
CA GLU A 253 -7.26 7.38 18.99
C GLU A 253 -6.99 8.87 18.73
N ARG A 254 -6.86 9.67 19.81
CA ARG A 254 -6.58 11.11 19.76
C ARG A 254 -5.21 11.50 19.19
N ASP A 255 -4.29 10.55 19.02
CA ASP A 255 -2.97 10.82 18.48
C ASP A 255 -3.02 10.93 16.95
N PHE A 256 -4.07 10.40 16.31
CA PHE A 256 -4.21 10.39 14.87
C PHE A 256 -4.77 11.69 14.30
N TYR A 257 -4.17 12.19 13.24
CA TYR A 257 -4.74 13.24 12.42
C TYR A 257 -5.70 12.61 11.39
N LEU A 258 -7.01 12.73 11.66
CA LEU A 258 -8.05 12.05 10.86
C LEU A 258 -8.07 12.49 9.40
N GLY A 259 -7.55 13.67 9.07
CA GLY A 259 -7.43 14.16 7.69
C GLY A 259 -6.55 13.30 6.78
N ARG A 260 -5.74 12.38 7.34
CA ARG A 260 -4.91 11.42 6.58
C ARG A 260 -5.65 10.16 6.16
N PHE A 261 -6.88 9.94 6.64
CA PHE A 261 -7.68 8.77 6.31
C PHE A 261 -8.75 9.14 5.30
N ARG A 262 -8.73 8.49 4.13
CA ARG A 262 -9.73 8.67 3.08
C ARG A 262 -10.18 7.32 2.57
N TYR A 263 -11.48 7.08 2.63
CA TYR A 263 -12.08 5.85 2.14
C TYR A 263 -13.16 6.20 1.14
N VAL A 264 -13.11 5.56 -0.03
CA VAL A 264 -13.98 5.78 -1.17
C VAL A 264 -14.52 4.46 -1.68
N TYR A 265 -15.58 4.47 -2.46
CA TYR A 265 -16.05 3.24 -3.07
C TYR A 265 -15.03 2.69 -4.07
N PRO A 266 -14.83 1.35 -4.10
CA PRO A 266 -14.11 0.74 -5.20
C PRO A 266 -14.74 1.12 -6.53
N ARG A 267 -13.91 1.29 -7.55
CA ARG A 267 -14.36 1.70 -8.88
C ARG A 267 -13.54 1.04 -9.98
N PRO A 268 -14.05 0.97 -11.22
CA PRO A 268 -13.26 0.46 -12.34
C PRO A 268 -11.94 1.19 -12.50
N TYR A 269 -10.91 0.45 -12.94
CA TYR A 269 -9.64 1.01 -13.37
C TYR A 269 -9.75 1.37 -14.86
N THR A 270 -9.54 2.64 -15.23
CA THR A 270 -9.72 3.09 -16.61
C THR A 270 -8.43 2.98 -17.43
N ALA A 271 -8.59 2.89 -18.75
CA ALA A 271 -7.45 2.88 -19.66
C ALA A 271 -6.64 4.19 -19.58
N GLU A 272 -7.31 5.34 -19.40
CA GLU A 272 -6.65 6.64 -19.25
C GLU A 272 -5.79 6.69 -17.98
N GLU A 273 -6.27 6.16 -16.87
CA GLU A 273 -5.51 6.08 -15.62
C GLU A 273 -4.29 5.17 -15.76
N TYR A 274 -4.49 4.02 -16.42
CA TYR A 274 -3.39 3.11 -16.74
C TYR A 274 -2.32 3.81 -17.60
N GLU A 275 -2.70 4.46 -18.68
CA GLU A 275 -1.77 5.11 -19.62
C GLU A 275 -0.93 6.19 -18.94
N ARG A 276 -1.53 6.97 -18.06
CA ARG A 276 -0.83 7.98 -17.27
C ARG A 276 0.23 7.37 -16.36
N ILE A 277 -0.15 6.30 -15.63
CA ILE A 277 0.76 5.56 -14.74
C ILE A 277 1.84 4.84 -15.54
N TYR A 278 1.47 4.18 -16.63
CA TYR A 278 2.36 3.47 -17.54
C TYR A 278 3.47 4.40 -18.08
N THR A 279 3.09 5.52 -18.66
CA THR A 279 4.03 6.49 -19.21
C THR A 279 5.03 6.97 -18.16
N TRP A 280 4.55 7.28 -16.96
CA TRP A 280 5.41 7.68 -15.85
C TRP A 280 6.37 6.56 -15.42
N MET A 281 5.87 5.34 -15.23
CA MET A 281 6.68 4.18 -14.81
C MET A 281 7.73 3.78 -15.85
N VAL A 282 7.38 3.79 -17.12
CA VAL A 282 8.34 3.54 -18.22
C VAL A 282 9.41 4.62 -18.25
N GLY A 283 9.02 5.88 -18.08
CA GLY A 283 9.95 6.99 -17.98
C GLY A 283 10.97 6.87 -16.84
N TRP A 284 10.63 6.14 -15.77
CA TRP A 284 11.50 5.85 -14.63
C TRP A 284 12.20 4.47 -14.72
N ASP A 285 12.10 3.74 -15.82
CA ASP A 285 12.62 2.36 -15.99
C ASP A 285 12.06 1.38 -14.91
N LEU A 286 10.80 1.60 -14.52
CA LEU A 286 10.12 0.83 -13.48
C LEU A 286 9.12 -0.18 -14.03
N LEU A 287 8.82 -0.12 -15.31
CA LEU A 287 7.87 -0.98 -16.02
C LEU A 287 8.39 -1.26 -17.43
N SER A 288 8.13 -2.47 -17.95
CA SER A 288 8.44 -2.79 -19.35
C SER A 288 7.60 -1.95 -20.33
N PRO A 289 8.20 -1.43 -21.40
CA PRO A 289 7.46 -0.69 -22.44
C PRO A 289 6.49 -1.57 -23.25
N GLU A 290 6.48 -2.89 -23.03
CA GLU A 290 5.57 -3.83 -23.69
C GLU A 290 4.27 -4.07 -22.93
N SER A 291 4.14 -3.52 -21.72
CA SER A 291 2.92 -3.66 -20.91
C SER A 291 1.72 -3.00 -21.57
N ARG A 292 0.56 -3.65 -21.51
CA ARG A 292 -0.69 -3.19 -22.12
C ARG A 292 -1.85 -3.28 -21.14
N PHE A 293 -2.78 -2.33 -21.24
CA PHE A 293 -3.96 -2.28 -20.39
C PHE A 293 -4.74 -3.61 -20.38
N GLU A 294 -5.03 -4.17 -21.55
CA GLU A 294 -5.83 -5.38 -21.70
C GLU A 294 -5.18 -6.64 -21.11
N VAL A 295 -3.86 -6.61 -20.92
CA VAL A 295 -3.11 -7.70 -20.26
C VAL A 295 -3.10 -7.52 -18.74
N ILE A 296 -2.95 -6.29 -18.28
CA ILE A 296 -2.78 -5.94 -16.87
C ILE A 296 -4.12 -5.81 -16.14
N VAL A 297 -5.14 -5.23 -16.80
CA VAL A 297 -6.44 -4.92 -16.18
C VAL A 297 -7.54 -5.82 -16.72
N ASP A 298 -8.39 -6.31 -15.83
CA ASP A 298 -9.64 -7.01 -16.17
C ASP A 298 -10.85 -6.17 -15.72
N PRO A 299 -11.34 -5.26 -16.58
CA PRO A 299 -12.44 -4.36 -16.23
C PRO A 299 -13.80 -5.08 -16.16
N SER A 300 -13.89 -6.32 -16.66
CA SER A 300 -15.16 -7.06 -16.74
C SER A 300 -15.74 -7.45 -15.38
N ARG A 301 -14.94 -7.37 -14.33
CA ARG A 301 -15.32 -7.81 -12.98
C ARG A 301 -16.04 -6.74 -12.17
N VAL A 302 -15.86 -5.48 -12.49
CA VAL A 302 -16.56 -4.37 -11.83
C VAL A 302 -17.82 -4.06 -12.62
N ARG A 303 -18.98 -4.38 -12.05
CA ARG A 303 -20.26 -3.91 -12.61
C ARG A 303 -20.47 -2.46 -12.15
N VAL A 304 -20.60 -1.56 -13.09
CA VAL A 304 -20.98 -0.15 -12.86
C VAL A 304 -22.44 -0.07 -12.46
#